data_f47d850d09a48aaed481d6eaff5e9125
#
_entry.id   f47d850d09a48aaed481d6eaff5e9125
#
_cell.length_a   1.000
_cell.length_b   1.000
_cell.length_c   1.000
_cell.angle_alpha   90.00
_cell.angle_beta   90.00
_cell.angle_gamma   90.00
#
_symmetry.space_group_name_H-M   'P 1'
#
loop_
_entity.id
_entity.type
_entity.pdbx_description
1 polymer ?
#
loop_
_entity_poly.entity_id
_entity_poly.type
_entity_poly.pdbx_seq_one_letter_code
_entity_poly.pdbx_strand_id
1 'polypeptide(L)'
;MKIKFDACIYKMQLIDHDIIKDRLLKLINETPYQETIKDKKNDPSTIWGSHITRCDWCYNDKKDRDWYKLFYPNFELSVKKLMRESNYDCPLDVEDVWFQQYEKNDSHGWHIHRSQFTGVYYLEFPRGSAQTEIVSPFSNKKKKVNVKEGDIIIFPSLWIHRATHNKDKRKTIISFNFNLNMTKCAIEDDYGGISYFD
;
A
#
# COMPACT_ATOMS: atom_id res chain seq x y z
N MET A 1 16.99 -5.97 29.74
CA MET A 1 16.94 -4.56 29.26
C MET A 1 16.10 -4.53 28.01
N LYS A 2 15.18 -3.58 27.86
CA LYS A 2 14.34 -3.41 26.64
C LYS A 2 14.72 -2.09 26.01
N ILE A 3 15.22 -2.12 24.78
CA ILE A 3 15.46 -0.92 23.97
C ILE A 3 14.22 -0.67 23.13
N LYS A 4 13.69 0.55 23.15
CA LYS A 4 12.53 0.94 22.38
C LYS A 4 12.99 1.72 21.15
N PHE A 5 12.58 1.27 19.97
CA PHE A 5 12.71 2.02 18.72
C PHE A 5 11.37 2.64 18.37
N ASP A 6 11.39 3.87 17.90
CA ASP A 6 10.21 4.51 17.37
C ASP A 6 9.92 3.98 15.96
N ALA A 7 8.66 3.66 15.73
CA ALA A 7 8.18 3.30 14.41
C ALA A 7 6.82 3.98 14.19
N CYS A 8 6.59 4.49 13.00
CA CYS A 8 5.42 5.29 12.70
C CYS A 8 4.67 4.78 11.46
N ILE A 9 3.43 5.24 11.35
CA ILE A 9 2.63 5.16 10.13
C ILE A 9 2.73 6.53 9.47
N TYR A 10 3.25 6.56 8.27
CA TYR A 10 3.29 7.78 7.46
C TYR A 10 1.95 7.98 6.76
N LYS A 11 1.51 9.23 6.65
CA LYS A 11 0.29 9.58 5.93
C LYS A 11 0.47 10.87 5.14
N MET A 12 0.02 10.85 3.89
CA MET A 12 0.03 12.00 3.00
C MET A 12 -1.13 11.93 2.00
N GLN A 13 -1.34 12.96 1.22
CA GLN A 13 -2.20 12.91 0.04
C GLN A 13 -1.38 12.63 -1.22
N LEU A 14 -1.95 11.84 -2.14
CA LEU A 14 -1.38 11.67 -3.47
C LEU A 14 -1.37 13.02 -4.20
N ILE A 15 -0.23 13.38 -4.76
CA ILE A 15 -0.11 14.56 -5.64
C ILE A 15 -1.05 14.36 -6.83
N ASP A 16 -1.79 15.41 -7.18
CA ASP A 16 -2.75 15.45 -8.30
C ASP A 16 -3.89 14.41 -8.22
N HIS A 17 -4.24 13.94 -7.00
CA HIS A 17 -5.34 13.01 -6.81
C HIS A 17 -6.61 13.44 -7.55
N ASP A 18 -7.07 14.66 -7.37
CA ASP A 18 -8.32 15.17 -7.96
C ASP A 18 -8.25 15.26 -9.48
N ILE A 19 -7.05 15.40 -10.04
CA ILE A 19 -6.83 15.47 -11.51
C ILE A 19 -6.91 14.08 -12.15
N ILE A 20 -6.30 13.06 -11.50
CA ILE A 20 -6.17 11.74 -12.12
C ILE A 20 -7.26 10.75 -11.72
N LYS A 21 -7.98 11.01 -10.63
CA LYS A 21 -8.91 10.06 -9.99
C LYS A 21 -9.88 9.40 -10.95
N ASP A 22 -10.68 10.20 -11.68
CA ASP A 22 -11.76 9.66 -12.50
C ASP A 22 -11.23 8.84 -13.69
N ARG A 23 -10.14 9.29 -14.29
CA ARG A 23 -9.46 8.55 -15.35
C ARG A 23 -8.82 7.28 -14.81
N LEU A 24 -8.23 7.33 -13.64
CA LEU A 24 -7.61 6.16 -12.99
C LEU A 24 -8.66 5.10 -12.65
N LEU A 25 -9.80 5.49 -12.08
CA LEU A 25 -10.94 4.60 -11.84
C LEU A 25 -11.49 3.99 -13.12
N LYS A 26 -11.60 4.77 -14.19
CA LYS A 26 -12.04 4.26 -15.50
C LYS A 26 -11.09 3.16 -15.99
N LEU A 27 -9.78 3.41 -16.02
CA LEU A 27 -8.78 2.44 -16.46
C LEU A 27 -8.77 1.16 -15.60
N ILE A 28 -8.93 1.28 -14.29
CA ILE A 28 -9.08 0.13 -13.40
C ILE A 28 -10.35 -0.67 -13.71
N ASN A 29 -11.47 0.01 -13.96
CA ASN A 29 -12.73 -0.66 -14.28
C ASN A 29 -12.70 -1.36 -15.65
N GLU A 30 -11.94 -0.86 -16.60
CA GLU A 30 -11.79 -1.38 -17.96
C GLU A 30 -10.67 -2.43 -18.09
N THR A 31 -9.83 -2.62 -17.06
CA THR A 31 -8.75 -3.61 -17.15
C THR A 31 -9.30 -5.02 -17.32
N PRO A 32 -8.80 -5.79 -18.30
CA PRO A 32 -9.20 -7.20 -18.48
C PRO A 32 -8.59 -8.12 -17.41
N TYR A 33 -7.52 -7.68 -16.75
CA TYR A 33 -6.76 -8.47 -15.79
C TYR A 33 -7.33 -8.27 -14.40
N GLN A 34 -8.20 -9.18 -14.00
CA GLN A 34 -8.86 -9.14 -12.71
C GLN A 34 -9.22 -10.53 -12.22
N GLU A 35 -9.20 -10.70 -10.93
CA GLU A 35 -9.62 -11.91 -10.26
C GLU A 35 -10.50 -11.57 -9.05
N THR A 36 -11.28 -12.55 -8.59
CA THR A 36 -11.99 -12.48 -7.32
C THR A 36 -11.24 -13.31 -6.30
N ILE A 37 -10.81 -12.70 -5.21
CA ILE A 37 -10.21 -13.43 -4.09
C ILE A 37 -11.35 -13.90 -3.18
N LYS A 38 -11.45 -15.21 -2.96
CA LYS A 38 -12.39 -15.82 -2.02
C LYS A 38 -11.62 -16.73 -1.08
N ASP A 39 -11.89 -16.58 0.21
CA ASP A 39 -11.42 -17.51 1.23
C ASP A 39 -12.04 -18.88 0.95
N LYS A 40 -11.22 -19.83 0.54
CA LYS A 40 -11.63 -21.22 0.39
C LYS A 40 -11.33 -21.90 1.73
N LYS A 41 -12.37 -22.22 2.49
CA LYS A 41 -12.22 -23.08 3.68
C LYS A 41 -11.35 -24.28 3.32
N ASN A 42 -10.23 -24.44 4.03
CA ASN A 42 -9.26 -25.52 3.88
C ASN A 42 -8.19 -25.35 2.76
N ASP A 43 -8.06 -24.20 2.13
CA ASP A 43 -6.94 -23.93 1.24
C ASP A 43 -5.88 -23.09 1.99
N PRO A 44 -4.73 -23.68 2.35
CA PRO A 44 -3.70 -22.98 3.11
C PRO A 44 -3.02 -21.84 2.32
N SER A 45 -3.24 -21.75 1.02
CA SER A 45 -2.74 -20.68 0.17
C SER A 45 -3.61 -19.41 0.22
N THR A 46 -4.83 -19.51 0.77
CA THR A 46 -5.75 -18.38 0.88
C THR A 46 -5.54 -17.61 2.18
N ILE A 47 -5.58 -16.28 2.08
CA ILE A 47 -5.54 -15.40 3.25
C ILE A 47 -6.88 -15.49 3.98
N TRP A 48 -6.86 -16.07 5.17
CA TRP A 48 -8.06 -16.33 5.99
C TRP A 48 -8.94 -15.10 6.17
N GLY A 49 -10.22 -15.26 5.88
CA GLY A 49 -11.22 -14.19 6.00
C GLY A 49 -11.12 -13.14 4.90
N SER A 50 -10.58 -13.49 3.73
CA SER A 50 -10.51 -12.57 2.60
C SER A 50 -11.59 -12.85 1.58
N HIS A 51 -12.31 -11.79 1.22
CA HIS A 51 -13.18 -11.74 0.06
C HIS A 51 -13.01 -10.39 -0.60
N ILE A 52 -12.50 -10.36 -1.83
CA ILE A 52 -12.25 -9.15 -2.61
C ILE A 52 -12.87 -9.36 -3.98
N THR A 53 -13.85 -8.54 -4.34
CA THR A 53 -14.61 -8.74 -5.56
C THR A 53 -13.75 -8.61 -6.81
N ARG A 54 -12.84 -7.62 -6.85
CA ARG A 54 -11.94 -7.44 -7.99
C ARG A 54 -10.55 -7.05 -7.51
N CYS A 55 -9.54 -7.73 -8.08
CA CYS A 55 -8.13 -7.51 -7.78
C CYS A 55 -7.28 -7.91 -8.99
N ASP A 56 -6.12 -7.29 -9.18
CA ASP A 56 -5.16 -7.69 -10.20
C ASP A 56 -3.81 -8.13 -9.60
N TRP A 57 -3.83 -8.65 -8.40
CA TRP A 57 -2.61 -9.04 -7.66
C TRP A 57 -1.78 -10.10 -8.40
N CYS A 58 -2.42 -11.14 -8.96
CA CYS A 58 -1.73 -12.23 -9.65
C CYS A 58 -1.30 -11.90 -11.09
N TYR A 59 -1.54 -10.68 -11.56
CA TYR A 59 -1.12 -10.31 -12.90
C TYR A 59 0.40 -10.11 -12.98
N ASN A 60 1.04 -10.81 -13.95
CA ASN A 60 2.49 -10.87 -14.06
C ASN A 60 3.12 -9.60 -14.66
N ASP A 61 2.51 -9.01 -15.70
CA ASP A 61 3.06 -7.82 -16.39
C ASP A 61 2.59 -6.51 -15.73
N LYS A 62 3.00 -6.32 -14.49
CA LYS A 62 2.47 -5.25 -13.62
C LYS A 62 2.70 -3.84 -14.17
N LYS A 63 3.79 -3.62 -14.93
CA LYS A 63 4.16 -2.31 -15.47
C LYS A 63 3.44 -1.94 -16.77
N ASP A 64 2.85 -2.90 -17.48
CA ASP A 64 2.15 -2.65 -18.74
C ASP A 64 0.69 -2.22 -18.60
N ARG A 65 0.15 -2.25 -17.41
CA ARG A 65 -1.22 -1.82 -17.12
C ARG A 65 -1.38 -0.31 -17.31
N ASP A 66 -2.40 0.11 -18.07
CA ASP A 66 -2.63 1.54 -18.34
C ASP A 66 -2.92 2.34 -17.09
N TRP A 67 -3.65 1.76 -16.12
CA TRP A 67 -3.88 2.41 -14.85
C TRP A 67 -2.59 2.60 -14.05
N TYR A 68 -1.64 1.65 -14.12
CA TYR A 68 -0.34 1.76 -13.46
C TYR A 68 0.50 2.89 -14.08
N LYS A 69 0.56 2.98 -15.41
CA LYS A 69 1.30 4.03 -16.13
C LYS A 69 0.79 5.44 -15.78
N LEU A 70 -0.53 5.57 -15.54
CA LEU A 70 -1.12 6.84 -15.09
C LEU A 70 -0.83 7.13 -13.61
N PHE A 71 -0.89 6.12 -12.75
CA PHE A 71 -0.73 6.25 -11.30
C PHE A 71 0.72 6.47 -10.87
N TYR A 72 1.64 5.67 -11.44
CA TYR A 72 3.00 5.52 -10.94
C TYR A 72 3.81 6.84 -10.84
N PRO A 73 3.80 7.76 -11.79
CA PRO A 73 4.56 9.01 -11.69
C PRO A 73 4.16 9.87 -10.49
N ASN A 74 2.85 10.03 -10.23
CA ASN A 74 2.34 10.80 -9.10
C ASN A 74 2.61 10.09 -7.77
N PHE A 75 2.50 8.76 -7.76
CA PHE A 75 2.84 7.91 -6.61
C PHE A 75 4.33 8.04 -6.25
N GLU A 76 5.21 7.83 -7.21
CA GLU A 76 6.66 7.89 -6.98
C GLU A 76 7.09 9.25 -6.45
N LEU A 77 6.61 10.34 -7.06
CA LEU A 77 6.88 11.70 -6.60
C LEU A 77 6.39 11.94 -5.17
N SER A 78 5.17 11.46 -4.87
CA SER A 78 4.56 11.59 -3.55
C SER A 78 5.36 10.84 -2.49
N VAL A 79 5.72 9.58 -2.75
CA VAL A 79 6.47 8.75 -1.80
C VAL A 79 7.86 9.28 -1.58
N LYS A 80 8.58 9.65 -2.64
CA LYS A 80 9.92 10.27 -2.54
C LYS A 80 9.88 11.55 -1.68
N LYS A 81 8.89 12.41 -1.89
CA LYS A 81 8.72 13.62 -1.07
C LYS A 81 8.54 13.27 0.41
N LEU A 82 7.63 12.33 0.72
CA LEU A 82 7.38 11.90 2.09
C LEU A 82 8.63 11.29 2.74
N MET A 83 9.36 10.45 2.02
CA MET A 83 10.56 9.80 2.54
C MET A 83 11.65 10.84 2.86
N ARG A 84 11.87 11.83 1.98
CA ARG A 84 12.80 12.95 2.24
C ARG A 84 12.40 13.76 3.48
N GLU A 85 11.12 14.10 3.63
CA GLU A 85 10.59 14.80 4.81
C GLU A 85 10.78 13.98 6.10
N SER A 86 10.96 12.66 5.96
CA SER A 86 11.20 11.71 7.06
C SER A 86 12.69 11.34 7.21
N ASN A 87 13.60 12.10 6.59
CA ASN A 87 15.05 11.87 6.56
C ASN A 87 15.49 10.56 5.88
N TYR A 88 14.71 10.08 4.89
CA TYR A 88 15.07 8.93 4.05
C TYR A 88 15.23 9.40 2.60
N ASP A 89 16.36 9.98 2.24
CA ASP A 89 16.67 10.31 0.85
C ASP A 89 17.38 9.14 0.15
N CYS A 90 16.67 8.04 0.07
CA CYS A 90 17.16 6.78 -0.48
C CYS A 90 16.43 6.43 -1.77
N PRO A 91 17.10 5.69 -2.69
CA PRO A 91 16.42 5.14 -3.86
C PRO A 91 15.24 4.25 -3.47
N LEU A 92 14.12 4.46 -4.18
CA LEU A 92 12.89 3.71 -4.01
C LEU A 92 12.88 2.51 -4.96
N ASP A 93 12.79 1.31 -4.41
CA ASP A 93 12.63 0.07 -5.16
C ASP A 93 11.21 -0.48 -4.95
N VAL A 94 10.34 -0.28 -5.94
CA VAL A 94 8.93 -0.69 -5.90
C VAL A 94 8.81 -2.12 -6.44
N GLU A 95 8.51 -3.07 -5.55
CA GLU A 95 8.38 -4.49 -5.88
C GLU A 95 7.02 -4.82 -6.49
N ASP A 96 5.95 -4.40 -5.81
CA ASP A 96 4.59 -4.73 -6.16
C ASP A 96 3.65 -3.54 -6.09
N VAL A 97 2.72 -3.46 -7.05
CA VAL A 97 1.60 -2.51 -7.03
C VAL A 97 0.38 -3.21 -7.62
N TRP A 98 -0.76 -3.18 -6.94
CA TRP A 98 -2.02 -3.78 -7.40
C TRP A 98 -3.22 -3.01 -6.89
N PHE A 99 -4.34 -3.05 -7.62
CA PHE A 99 -5.60 -2.51 -7.13
C PHE A 99 -6.44 -3.58 -6.43
N GLN A 100 -7.35 -3.13 -5.57
CA GLN A 100 -8.38 -3.94 -4.93
C GLN A 100 -9.68 -3.14 -4.88
N GLN A 101 -10.76 -3.75 -5.36
CA GLN A 101 -12.12 -3.21 -5.25
C GLN A 101 -12.95 -4.08 -4.32
N TYR A 102 -13.50 -3.44 -3.30
CA TYR A 102 -14.30 -4.05 -2.26
C TYR A 102 -15.75 -3.64 -2.42
N GLU A 103 -16.61 -4.59 -2.65
CA GLU A 103 -18.05 -4.42 -2.59
C GLU A 103 -18.56 -4.60 -1.15
N LYS A 104 -19.88 -4.62 -0.97
CA LYS A 104 -20.51 -4.84 0.35
C LYS A 104 -20.05 -6.16 0.95
N ASN A 105 -19.64 -6.13 2.22
CA ASN A 105 -19.12 -7.25 3.01
C ASN A 105 -17.77 -7.81 2.59
N ASP A 106 -17.14 -7.29 1.55
CA ASP A 106 -15.78 -7.65 1.21
C ASP A 106 -14.80 -7.25 2.32
N SER A 107 -13.77 -8.04 2.48
CA SER A 107 -12.74 -7.85 3.50
C SER A 107 -11.42 -8.46 3.04
N HIS A 108 -10.34 -8.06 3.68
CA HIS A 108 -9.04 -8.70 3.55
C HIS A 108 -8.54 -9.08 4.94
N GLY A 109 -8.31 -10.37 5.18
CA GLY A 109 -7.94 -10.91 6.48
C GLY A 109 -6.62 -10.38 7.03
N TRP A 110 -6.26 -10.81 8.23
CA TRP A 110 -4.99 -10.45 8.86
C TRP A 110 -3.81 -11.04 8.10
N HIS A 111 -2.88 -10.17 7.68
CA HIS A 111 -1.69 -10.57 6.91
C HIS A 111 -0.52 -9.60 7.14
N ILE A 112 0.62 -9.95 6.57
CA ILE A 112 1.86 -9.17 6.49
C ILE A 112 2.42 -9.24 5.07
N HIS A 113 3.41 -8.41 4.75
CA HIS A 113 4.17 -8.46 3.50
C HIS A 113 5.65 -8.71 3.76
N ARG A 114 6.43 -8.98 2.70
CA ARG A 114 7.86 -9.34 2.80
C ARG A 114 8.82 -8.17 2.57
N SER A 115 8.37 -7.10 1.94
CA SER A 115 9.17 -5.89 1.69
C SER A 115 9.48 -5.14 2.98
N GLN A 116 10.27 -4.09 2.94
CA GLN A 116 10.50 -3.23 4.11
C GLN A 116 9.24 -2.43 4.46
N PHE A 117 8.58 -1.87 3.43
CA PHE A 117 7.37 -1.06 3.59
C PHE A 117 6.24 -1.58 2.71
N THR A 118 5.04 -1.42 3.21
CA THR A 118 3.80 -1.57 2.46
C THR A 118 2.95 -0.34 2.65
N GLY A 119 2.03 -0.11 1.72
CA GLY A 119 1.12 1.00 1.86
C GLY A 119 -0.15 0.84 1.04
N VAL A 120 -1.05 1.77 1.27
CA VAL A 120 -2.38 1.82 0.65
C VAL A 120 -2.69 3.23 0.21
N TYR A 121 -3.03 3.41 -1.05
CA TYR A 121 -3.64 4.62 -1.58
C TYR A 121 -5.16 4.42 -1.69
N TYR A 122 -5.93 5.33 -1.12
CA TYR A 122 -7.40 5.29 -1.09
C TYR A 122 -7.96 6.07 -2.27
N LEU A 123 -8.07 5.42 -3.42
CA LEU A 123 -8.49 6.04 -4.69
C LEU A 123 -9.99 6.41 -4.67
N GLU A 124 -10.85 5.48 -4.23
CA GLU A 124 -12.29 5.70 -4.04
C GLU A 124 -12.63 5.27 -2.61
N PHE A 125 -12.99 6.24 -1.78
CA PHE A 125 -13.21 5.99 -0.36
C PHE A 125 -14.43 6.73 0.17
N PRO A 126 -15.66 6.28 -0.19
CA PRO A 126 -16.89 6.89 0.26
C PRO A 126 -17.02 6.91 1.79
N ARG A 127 -17.77 7.87 2.30
CA ARG A 127 -18.02 7.97 3.75
C ARG A 127 -18.59 6.64 4.30
N GLY A 128 -17.94 6.12 5.33
CA GLY A 128 -18.33 4.86 5.99
C GLY A 128 -17.61 3.62 5.44
N SER A 129 -16.73 3.76 4.43
CA SER A 129 -15.89 2.65 3.97
C SER A 129 -15.01 2.09 5.08
N ALA A 130 -14.69 0.80 4.97
CA ALA A 130 -13.84 0.10 5.91
C ALA A 130 -12.40 0.64 5.87
N GLN A 131 -11.91 1.08 7.03
CA GLN A 131 -10.54 1.54 7.22
C GLN A 131 -9.57 0.39 7.40
N THR A 132 -8.29 0.63 7.11
CA THR A 132 -7.23 -0.30 7.46
C THR A 132 -7.03 -0.35 8.98
N GLU A 133 -7.03 -1.57 9.53
CA GLU A 133 -6.66 -1.83 10.92
C GLU A 133 -5.24 -2.40 10.97
N ILE A 134 -4.44 -1.89 11.89
CA ILE A 134 -3.05 -2.31 12.11
C ILE A 134 -2.88 -2.71 13.57
N VAL A 135 -2.14 -3.78 13.82
CA VAL A 135 -1.75 -4.21 15.16
C VAL A 135 -0.38 -3.64 15.48
N SER A 136 -0.29 -2.89 16.56
CA SER A 136 1.00 -2.39 17.05
C SER A 136 1.88 -3.56 17.52
N PRO A 137 3.10 -3.74 16.96
CA PRO A 137 3.98 -4.80 17.38
C PRO A 137 4.53 -4.60 18.81
N PHE A 138 4.42 -3.39 19.35
CA PHE A 138 4.94 -3.05 20.69
C PHE A 138 3.91 -3.21 21.80
N SER A 139 2.63 -3.08 21.49
CA SER A 139 1.56 -3.09 22.52
C SER A 139 0.45 -4.09 22.22
N ASN A 140 0.52 -4.78 21.10
CA ASN A 140 -0.53 -5.69 20.61
C ASN A 140 -1.94 -5.03 20.53
N LYS A 141 -2.00 -3.70 20.49
CA LYS A 141 -3.26 -2.95 20.37
C LYS A 141 -3.59 -2.74 18.91
N LYS A 142 -4.87 -2.96 18.58
CA LYS A 142 -5.41 -2.64 17.25
C LYS A 142 -5.66 -1.15 17.14
N LYS A 143 -5.31 -0.58 15.99
CA LYS A 143 -5.58 0.81 15.66
C LYS A 143 -6.19 0.90 14.26
N LYS A 144 -7.28 1.63 14.12
CA LYS A 144 -7.80 2.05 12.82
C LYS A 144 -7.05 3.30 12.38
N VAL A 145 -6.58 3.29 11.15
CA VAL A 145 -5.92 4.46 10.58
C VAL A 145 -7.01 5.37 10.00
N ASN A 146 -7.10 6.58 10.55
CA ASN A 146 -8.08 7.56 10.06
C ASN A 146 -7.61 8.15 8.72
N VAL A 147 -8.31 7.79 7.66
CA VAL A 147 -8.01 8.17 6.28
C VAL A 147 -9.25 8.72 5.57
N LYS A 148 -9.00 9.49 4.54
CA LYS A 148 -9.99 9.95 3.57
C LYS A 148 -9.55 9.58 2.14
N GLU A 149 -10.42 9.79 1.19
CA GLU A 149 -10.12 9.66 -0.22
C GLU A 149 -8.94 10.55 -0.61
N GLY A 150 -8.06 10.03 -1.45
CA GLY A 150 -6.80 10.68 -1.81
C GLY A 150 -5.63 10.42 -0.88
N ASP A 151 -5.86 9.92 0.34
CA ASP A 151 -4.78 9.63 1.27
C ASP A 151 -3.96 8.40 0.83
N ILE A 152 -2.66 8.49 1.09
CA ILE A 152 -1.72 7.36 1.11
C ILE A 152 -1.32 7.11 2.55
N ILE A 153 -1.27 5.86 2.98
CA ILE A 153 -0.60 5.44 4.21
C ILE A 153 0.53 4.49 3.88
N ILE A 154 1.63 4.60 4.62
CA ILE A 154 2.81 3.74 4.53
C ILE A 154 3.20 3.29 5.93
N PHE A 155 3.54 2.01 6.09
CA PHE A 155 3.95 1.44 7.35
C PHE A 155 4.88 0.24 7.14
N PRO A 156 5.66 -0.18 8.15
CA PRO A 156 6.51 -1.37 8.06
C PRO A 156 5.70 -2.61 7.68
N SER A 157 6.14 -3.32 6.67
CA SER A 157 5.36 -4.41 6.04
C SER A 157 5.13 -5.62 6.95
N LEU A 158 5.97 -5.82 7.96
CA LEU A 158 5.83 -6.88 8.97
C LEU A 158 4.75 -6.57 10.03
N TRP A 159 4.16 -5.38 10.02
CA TRP A 159 3.05 -5.10 10.92
C TRP A 159 1.79 -5.78 10.43
N ILE A 160 1.19 -6.58 11.32
CA ILE A 160 -0.05 -7.30 11.02
C ILE A 160 -1.16 -6.28 10.78
N HIS A 161 -1.83 -6.41 9.63
CA HIS A 161 -2.89 -5.50 9.24
C HIS A 161 -4.01 -6.21 8.47
N ARG A 162 -5.14 -5.52 8.32
CA ARG A 162 -6.29 -6.01 7.56
C ARG A 162 -7.15 -4.87 7.00
N ALA A 163 -8.01 -5.18 6.03
CA ALA A 163 -9.19 -4.41 5.70
C ALA A 163 -10.42 -5.09 6.32
N THR A 164 -11.15 -4.40 7.19
CA THR A 164 -12.40 -4.91 7.78
C THR A 164 -13.51 -4.98 6.72
N HIS A 165 -14.66 -5.58 7.08
CA HIS A 165 -15.79 -5.69 6.16
C HIS A 165 -16.24 -4.32 5.65
N ASN A 166 -16.29 -4.20 4.32
CA ASN A 166 -16.73 -2.98 3.67
C ASN A 166 -18.26 -2.83 3.80
N LYS A 167 -18.73 -1.59 3.81
CA LYS A 167 -20.15 -1.26 3.90
C LYS A 167 -20.81 -1.22 2.51
N ASP A 168 -21.84 -0.43 2.36
CA ASP A 168 -22.76 -0.48 1.23
C ASP A 168 -22.20 0.08 -0.10
N LYS A 169 -21.18 0.93 -0.03
CA LYS A 169 -20.59 1.55 -1.22
C LYS A 169 -19.26 0.90 -1.58
N ARG A 170 -19.00 0.73 -2.86
CA ARG A 170 -17.72 0.25 -3.36
C ARG A 170 -16.57 1.11 -2.82
N LYS A 171 -15.49 0.46 -2.46
CA LYS A 171 -14.21 1.06 -2.11
C LYS A 171 -13.14 0.55 -3.09
N THR A 172 -12.34 1.46 -3.64
CA THR A 172 -11.20 1.11 -4.48
C THR A 172 -9.92 1.63 -3.85
N ILE A 173 -8.96 0.74 -3.69
CA ILE A 173 -7.61 1.08 -3.21
C ILE A 173 -6.55 0.59 -4.18
N ILE A 174 -5.37 1.20 -4.13
CA ILE A 174 -4.15 0.67 -4.73
C ILE A 174 -3.19 0.37 -3.59
N SER A 175 -2.78 -0.89 -3.49
CA SER A 175 -1.78 -1.35 -2.53
C SER A 175 -0.43 -1.47 -3.21
N PHE A 176 0.63 -1.30 -2.46
CA PHE A 176 1.99 -1.36 -2.98
C PHE A 176 2.98 -1.82 -1.91
N ASN A 177 4.08 -2.42 -2.38
CA ASN A 177 5.22 -2.83 -1.58
C ASN A 177 6.49 -2.22 -2.14
N PHE A 178 7.39 -1.75 -1.28
CA PHE A 178 8.65 -1.20 -1.70
C PHE A 178 9.75 -1.36 -0.65
N ASN A 179 11.00 -1.24 -1.12
CA ASN A 179 12.19 -1.15 -0.29
C ASN A 179 12.87 0.20 -0.48
N LEU A 180 13.65 0.61 0.51
CA LEU A 180 14.60 1.72 0.43
C LEU A 180 16.01 1.13 0.49
N ASN A 181 16.91 1.61 -0.36
CA ASN A 181 18.30 1.22 -0.27
C ASN A 181 19.01 1.99 0.88
N MET A 182 18.62 1.64 2.11
CA MET A 182 19.11 2.33 3.32
C MET A 182 20.61 2.15 3.54
N THR A 183 21.18 1.03 3.10
CA THR A 183 22.63 0.80 3.17
C THR A 183 23.40 1.81 2.34
N LYS A 184 22.90 2.12 1.13
CA LYS A 184 23.50 3.15 0.27
C LYS A 184 23.45 4.53 0.94
N CYS A 185 22.32 4.89 1.55
CA CYS A 185 22.18 6.16 2.27
C CYS A 185 23.16 6.26 3.44
N ALA A 186 23.26 5.22 4.28
CA ALA A 186 24.16 5.23 5.43
C ALA A 186 25.63 5.36 5.00
N ILE A 187 26.04 4.71 3.91
CA ILE A 187 27.40 4.82 3.37
C ILE A 187 27.67 6.24 2.86
N GLU A 188 26.72 6.85 2.15
CA GLU A 188 26.86 8.22 1.65
C GLU A 188 26.99 9.23 2.81
N ASP A 189 26.22 9.05 3.88
CA ASP A 189 26.30 9.91 5.08
C ASP A 189 27.66 9.76 5.81
N ASP A 190 28.12 8.52 6.00
CA ASP A 190 29.37 8.23 6.74
C ASP A 190 30.64 8.63 5.96
N TYR A 191 30.63 8.52 4.64
CA TYR A 191 31.82 8.72 3.79
C TYR A 191 31.73 9.95 2.87
N GLY A 192 30.81 10.86 3.11
CA GLY A 192 30.72 12.12 2.39
C GLY A 192 30.39 11.98 0.90
N GLY A 193 29.56 11.01 0.56
CA GLY A 193 29.10 10.80 -0.81
C GLY A 193 30.07 10.04 -1.71
N ILE A 194 31.07 9.35 -1.16
CA ILE A 194 31.95 8.47 -1.94
C ILE A 194 31.17 7.16 -2.21
N SER A 195 30.67 7.01 -3.42
CA SER A 195 30.06 5.75 -3.88
C SER A 195 31.17 4.72 -4.13
N TYR A 196 31.14 3.62 -3.40
CA TYR A 196 32.02 2.46 -3.64
C TYR A 196 31.39 1.42 -4.58
N PHE A 197 30.22 1.72 -5.11
CA PHE A 197 29.45 0.79 -5.95
C PHE A 197 29.03 1.49 -7.27
N ASP A 198 29.94 1.57 -8.19
CA ASP A 198 29.65 1.77 -9.62
C ASP A 198 29.63 0.42 -10.34
#